data_3c6e15ce6bfd54103fac6cf29d8e378f
#
_entry.id   3c6e15ce6bfd54103fac6cf29d8e378f
#
_cell.length_a   1.000
_cell.length_b   1.000
_cell.length_c   1.000
_cell.angle_alpha   90.00
_cell.angle_beta   90.00
_cell.angle_gamma   90.00
#
_symmetry.space_group_name_H-M   'P 1'
#
loop_
_entity.id
_entity.type
_entity.pdbx_description
1 polymer ?
#
loop_
_entity_poly.entity_id
_entity_poly.type
_entity_poly.pdbx_seq_one_letter_code
_entity_poly.pdbx_strand_id
1 'polypeptide(L)'
;MPPGFSLRRAINRRRYFYALIATDPNQAVTHTVNYWVSKGAWGETNGMREQLAQHGWVGAEIIIGSDLRSLAIRPLLDAIPGINLVPSATPTPLKRTSQERTEILVAARSCSVGGRPASELWCCEARILHDDRWGTDAFMDMSFRELAGALQHQGLLLEAPRFFHGADLPKDHLFTIEGILTMRRAAKKEHGRRPIRFSGN
;
A
#
# COMPACT_ATOMS: atom_id res chain seq x y z
N MET A 1 4.10 -3.91 27.90
CA MET A 1 4.23 -3.05 26.70
C MET A 1 5.63 -2.48 26.68
N PRO A 2 6.39 -2.58 25.60
CA PRO A 2 7.71 -1.94 25.55
C PRO A 2 7.55 -0.43 25.68
N PRO A 3 8.41 0.25 26.45
CA PRO A 3 8.36 1.69 26.63
C PRO A 3 8.65 2.38 25.30
N GLY A 4 7.73 3.22 24.81
CA GLY A 4 7.94 4.09 23.66
C GLY A 4 7.04 3.88 22.45
N PHE A 5 6.09 2.96 22.45
CA PHE A 5 5.11 2.83 21.39
C PHE A 5 4.06 3.95 21.53
N SER A 6 4.17 4.99 20.73
CA SER A 6 3.16 6.02 20.59
C SER A 6 2.38 5.79 19.31
N LEU A 7 1.06 5.59 19.42
CA LEU A 7 0.16 5.51 18.26
C LEU A 7 0.32 6.74 17.35
N ARG A 8 0.55 7.92 17.92
CA ARG A 8 0.87 9.14 17.17
C ARG A 8 2.15 9.01 16.32
N ARG A 9 3.21 8.35 16.82
CA ARG A 9 4.44 8.14 16.04
C ARG A 9 4.21 7.20 14.85
N ALA A 10 3.43 6.15 15.03
CA ALA A 10 3.07 5.23 13.96
C ALA A 10 2.23 5.93 12.87
N ILE A 11 1.28 6.78 13.28
CA ILE A 11 0.44 7.58 12.37
C ILE A 11 1.30 8.54 11.54
N ASN A 12 2.23 9.24 12.18
CA ASN A 12 3.06 10.26 11.54
C ASN A 12 4.09 9.69 10.54
N ARG A 13 4.45 8.42 10.64
CA ARG A 13 5.43 7.78 9.77
C ARG A 13 4.85 7.15 8.51
N ARG A 14 3.52 7.01 8.42
CA ARG A 14 2.87 6.40 7.28
C ARG A 14 3.21 7.15 6.00
N ARG A 15 3.53 6.41 4.95
CA ARG A 15 3.93 6.95 3.65
C ARG A 15 2.72 7.02 2.72
N TYR A 16 2.64 8.14 2.02
CA TYR A 16 1.63 8.40 0.99
C TYR A 16 2.30 8.82 -0.29
N PHE A 17 1.78 8.32 -1.38
CA PHE A 17 2.11 8.71 -2.74
C PHE A 17 0.88 9.32 -3.38
N TYR A 18 1.05 10.46 -4.03
CA TYR A 18 0.02 11.14 -4.81
C TYR A 18 0.58 11.51 -6.17
N ALA A 19 -0.23 11.31 -7.23
CA ALA A 19 0.12 11.70 -8.59
C ALA A 19 -1.12 12.12 -9.38
N LEU A 20 -0.93 13.02 -10.33
CA LEU A 20 -1.90 13.32 -11.38
C LEU A 20 -1.53 12.52 -12.62
N ILE A 21 -2.47 11.70 -13.10
CA ILE A 21 -2.26 10.70 -14.15
C ILE A 21 -3.09 11.05 -15.39
N ALA A 22 -2.46 11.01 -16.56
CA ALA A 22 -3.07 11.30 -17.87
C ALA A 22 -3.91 10.13 -18.41
N THR A 23 -4.74 9.51 -17.55
CA THR A 23 -5.62 8.39 -17.92
C THR A 23 -6.85 8.37 -17.03
N ASP A 24 -7.85 7.55 -17.36
CA ASP A 24 -9.02 7.36 -16.51
C ASP A 24 -8.69 6.62 -15.19
N PRO A 25 -9.55 6.73 -14.15
CA PRO A 25 -9.27 6.13 -12.84
C PRO A 25 -9.09 4.62 -12.85
N ASN A 26 -9.83 3.89 -13.70
CA ASN A 26 -9.73 2.43 -13.77
C ASN A 26 -8.36 2.02 -14.32
N GLN A 27 -7.89 2.68 -15.37
CA GLN A 27 -6.57 2.45 -15.93
C GLN A 27 -5.47 2.85 -14.95
N ALA A 28 -5.59 3.99 -14.28
CA ALA A 28 -4.64 4.43 -13.25
C ALA A 28 -4.48 3.39 -12.13
N VAL A 29 -5.61 2.87 -11.63
CA VAL A 29 -5.60 1.79 -10.62
C VAL A 29 -5.01 0.51 -11.20
N THR A 30 -5.38 0.12 -12.42
CA THR A 30 -4.88 -1.11 -13.06
C THR A 30 -3.35 -1.08 -13.23
N HIS A 31 -2.81 0.02 -13.75
CA HIS A 31 -1.34 0.20 -13.87
C HIS A 31 -0.65 0.08 -12.51
N THR A 32 -1.21 0.69 -11.49
CA THR A 32 -0.64 0.68 -10.15
C THR A 32 -0.75 -0.70 -9.49
N VAL A 33 -1.88 -1.37 -9.61
CA VAL A 33 -2.05 -2.75 -9.10
C VAL A 33 -1.10 -3.71 -9.79
N ASN A 34 -0.95 -3.61 -11.12
CA ASN A 34 -0.01 -4.43 -11.89
C ASN A 34 1.44 -4.21 -11.44
N TYR A 35 1.83 -2.96 -11.15
CA TYR A 35 3.12 -2.67 -10.53
C TYR A 35 3.28 -3.43 -9.21
N TRP A 36 2.30 -3.38 -8.31
CA TRP A 36 2.38 -4.08 -7.03
C TRP A 36 2.34 -5.60 -7.17
N VAL A 37 1.60 -6.13 -8.15
CA VAL A 37 1.62 -7.57 -8.48
C VAL A 37 3.04 -7.99 -8.92
N SER A 38 3.73 -7.19 -9.74
CA SER A 38 5.13 -7.44 -10.10
C SER A 38 6.08 -7.41 -8.89
N LYS A 39 5.71 -6.70 -7.82
CA LYS A 39 6.43 -6.68 -6.53
C LYS A 39 6.03 -7.81 -5.58
N GLY A 40 5.08 -8.66 -5.98
CA GLY A 40 4.65 -9.83 -5.22
C GLY A 40 3.36 -9.67 -4.44
N ALA A 41 2.54 -8.66 -4.77
CA ALA A 41 1.16 -8.63 -4.27
C ALA A 41 0.39 -9.84 -4.79
N TRP A 42 -0.39 -10.49 -3.91
CA TRP A 42 -1.03 -11.76 -4.22
C TRP A 42 -2.57 -11.74 -4.07
N GLY A 43 -3.12 -10.67 -3.57
CA GLY A 43 -4.55 -10.55 -3.38
C GLY A 43 -4.98 -9.18 -2.92
N GLU A 44 -6.27 -9.03 -2.68
CA GLU A 44 -6.88 -7.79 -2.19
C GLU A 44 -7.83 -8.06 -1.02
N THR A 45 -8.07 -7.03 -0.22
CA THR A 45 -9.07 -7.07 0.86
C THR A 45 -10.46 -7.04 0.26
N ASN A 46 -11.25 -8.08 0.56
CA ASN A 46 -12.62 -8.22 0.08
C ASN A 46 -13.50 -7.04 0.54
N GLY A 47 -14.32 -6.50 -0.36
CA GLY A 47 -15.24 -5.40 -0.09
C GLY A 47 -14.63 -4.00 -0.06
N MET A 48 -13.30 -3.85 -0.19
CA MET A 48 -12.69 -2.51 -0.18
C MET A 48 -12.97 -1.73 -1.46
N ARG A 49 -13.16 -2.39 -2.60
CA ARG A 49 -13.54 -1.74 -3.87
C ARG A 49 -14.90 -1.04 -3.74
N GLU A 50 -15.87 -1.73 -3.16
CA GLU A 50 -17.23 -1.24 -2.93
C GLU A 50 -17.23 -0.06 -1.96
N GLN A 51 -16.44 -0.14 -0.89
CA GLN A 51 -16.32 0.95 0.07
C GLN A 51 -15.68 2.20 -0.56
N LEU A 52 -14.64 2.05 -1.37
CA LEU A 52 -14.05 3.16 -2.11
C LEU A 52 -15.05 3.76 -3.10
N ALA A 53 -15.82 2.93 -3.81
CA ALA A 53 -16.83 3.38 -4.78
C ALA A 53 -17.94 4.21 -4.13
N GLN A 54 -18.36 3.87 -2.89
CA GLN A 54 -19.33 4.67 -2.12
C GLN A 54 -18.83 6.10 -1.86
N HIS A 55 -17.53 6.33 -1.86
CA HIS A 55 -16.90 7.63 -1.69
C HIS A 55 -16.44 8.27 -3.02
N GLY A 56 -16.87 7.71 -4.17
CA GLY A 56 -16.51 8.23 -5.49
C GLY A 56 -15.09 7.91 -5.95
N TRP A 57 -14.47 6.88 -5.36
CA TRP A 57 -13.14 6.42 -5.74
C TRP A 57 -13.19 5.05 -6.42
N VAL A 58 -12.38 4.88 -7.44
CA VAL A 58 -12.03 3.55 -7.97
C VAL A 58 -10.76 3.10 -7.27
N GLY A 59 -10.70 1.85 -6.80
CA GLY A 59 -9.49 1.40 -6.11
C GLY A 59 -9.60 0.00 -5.53
N ALA A 60 -8.52 -0.41 -4.86
CA ALA A 60 -8.40 -1.67 -4.15
C ALA A 60 -7.44 -1.51 -2.96
N GLU A 61 -7.59 -2.37 -1.98
CA GLU A 61 -6.58 -2.57 -0.94
C GLU A 61 -5.87 -3.88 -1.22
N ILE A 62 -4.65 -3.79 -1.73
CA ILE A 62 -3.85 -4.94 -2.14
C ILE A 62 -2.99 -5.47 -0.98
N ILE A 63 -2.67 -6.76 -1.03
CA ILE A 63 -1.92 -7.47 0.00
C ILE A 63 -0.60 -7.96 -0.57
N ILE A 64 0.51 -7.57 0.07
CA ILE A 64 1.87 -7.99 -0.25
C ILE A 64 2.52 -8.64 0.97
N GLY A 65 3.42 -9.60 0.75
CA GLY A 65 4.06 -10.35 1.83
C GLY A 65 3.19 -11.48 2.39
N SER A 66 3.62 -12.13 3.45
CA SER A 66 2.96 -13.32 4.00
C SER A 66 2.74 -13.21 5.51
N ASP A 67 1.64 -13.83 5.97
CA ASP A 67 1.33 -13.97 7.41
C ASP A 67 2.24 -15.00 8.11
N LEU A 68 2.92 -15.87 7.34
CA LEU A 68 3.72 -16.98 7.89
C LEU A 68 4.91 -16.51 8.73
N ARG A 69 5.41 -15.30 8.51
CA ARG A 69 6.47 -14.73 9.35
C ARG A 69 6.04 -14.34 10.75
N SER A 70 4.79 -13.99 10.92
CA SER A 70 4.28 -13.58 12.23
C SER A 70 4.10 -14.76 13.18
N LEU A 71 3.95 -15.99 12.66
CA LEU A 71 3.49 -17.12 13.46
C LEU A 71 4.53 -18.23 13.72
N ALA A 72 5.44 -18.54 12.80
CA ALA A 72 6.24 -19.76 12.94
C ALA A 72 7.75 -19.65 12.64
N ILE A 73 8.18 -18.74 11.78
CA ILE A 73 9.58 -18.69 11.33
C ILE A 73 10.41 -17.67 12.12
N ARG A 74 9.76 -16.71 12.73
CA ARG A 74 10.42 -15.64 13.50
C ARG A 74 11.33 -16.15 14.61
N PRO A 75 10.88 -17.01 15.53
CA PRO A 75 11.77 -17.53 16.59
C PRO A 75 12.87 -18.46 16.04
N LEU A 76 12.64 -19.11 14.89
CA LEU A 76 13.64 -19.99 14.27
C LEU A 76 14.74 -19.19 13.55
N LEU A 77 14.39 -18.09 12.88
CA LEU A 77 15.36 -17.23 12.19
C LEU A 77 16.17 -16.38 13.16
N ASP A 78 15.56 -15.94 14.26
CA ASP A 78 16.26 -15.20 15.32
C ASP A 78 17.23 -16.11 16.12
N ALA A 79 17.04 -17.44 16.06
CA ALA A 79 17.89 -18.41 16.73
C ALA A 79 19.14 -18.81 15.91
N ILE A 80 19.27 -18.41 14.64
CA ILE A 80 20.43 -18.73 13.81
C ILE A 80 21.44 -17.58 13.88
N PRO A 81 22.57 -17.72 14.60
CA PRO A 81 23.61 -16.70 14.67
C PRO A 81 24.18 -16.40 13.28
N GLY A 82 24.24 -15.13 12.90
CA GLY A 82 24.90 -14.67 11.67
C GLY A 82 24.00 -14.49 10.45
N ILE A 83 22.71 -14.80 10.51
CA ILE A 83 21.77 -14.42 9.44
C ILE A 83 21.30 -12.99 9.67
N ASN A 84 22.14 -12.04 9.33
CA ASN A 84 21.69 -10.67 9.10
C ASN A 84 20.89 -10.66 7.78
N LEU A 85 19.56 -10.80 7.87
CA LEU A 85 18.65 -10.62 6.76
C LEU A 85 18.57 -9.12 6.38
N VAL A 86 19.70 -8.60 5.90
CA VAL A 86 19.72 -7.29 5.22
C VAL A 86 18.83 -7.43 3.98
N PRO A 87 17.86 -6.54 3.77
CA PRO A 87 17.08 -6.55 2.55
C PRO A 87 17.99 -6.17 1.38
N SER A 88 18.60 -7.16 0.75
CA SER A 88 19.43 -6.95 -0.43
C SER A 88 18.54 -6.74 -1.66
N ALA A 89 19.01 -5.97 -2.63
CA ALA A 89 18.28 -5.46 -3.78
C ALA A 89 17.91 -6.49 -4.88
N THR A 90 18.02 -7.80 -4.65
CA THR A 90 17.70 -8.84 -5.63
C THR A 90 16.34 -9.49 -5.39
N PRO A 91 15.46 -9.61 -6.40
CA PRO A 91 14.18 -10.29 -6.29
C PRO A 91 14.38 -11.81 -6.34
N THR A 92 14.48 -12.46 -5.19
CA THR A 92 14.46 -13.93 -5.11
C THR A 92 13.13 -14.42 -4.51
N PRO A 93 12.63 -15.62 -4.88
CA PRO A 93 11.41 -16.20 -4.29
C PRO A 93 11.44 -16.24 -2.75
N LEU A 94 12.62 -16.43 -2.15
CA LEU A 94 12.84 -16.39 -0.71
C LEU A 94 12.52 -15.03 -0.07
N LYS A 95 12.62 -13.93 -0.80
CA LYS A 95 12.24 -12.60 -0.31
C LYS A 95 10.73 -12.41 -0.21
N ARG A 96 9.94 -13.04 -1.11
CA ARG A 96 8.47 -12.98 -1.02
C ARG A 96 7.95 -13.59 0.29
N THR A 97 8.58 -14.67 0.77
CA THR A 97 8.21 -15.31 2.04
C THR A 97 8.72 -14.57 3.26
N SER A 98 9.69 -13.68 3.08
CA SER A 98 10.37 -13.00 4.19
C SER A 98 9.77 -11.63 4.52
N GLN A 99 8.96 -11.06 3.67
CA GLN A 99 8.33 -9.78 3.89
C GLN A 99 7.08 -9.93 4.77
N GLU A 100 7.00 -9.12 5.81
CA GLU A 100 5.80 -9.05 6.64
C GLU A 100 4.60 -8.60 5.79
N ARG A 101 3.42 -9.16 6.07
CA ARG A 101 2.19 -8.78 5.38
C ARG A 101 1.95 -7.29 5.53
N THR A 102 1.82 -6.62 4.41
CA THR A 102 1.53 -5.20 4.30
C THR A 102 0.33 -5.02 3.39
N GLU A 103 -0.63 -4.21 3.81
CA GLU A 103 -1.75 -3.79 2.98
C GLU A 103 -1.46 -2.41 2.41
N ILE A 104 -1.72 -2.25 1.10
CA ILE A 104 -1.51 -1.01 0.36
C ILE A 104 -2.83 -0.60 -0.28
N LEU A 105 -3.35 0.55 0.14
CA LEU A 105 -4.51 1.15 -0.49
C LEU A 105 -4.07 1.87 -1.78
N VAL A 106 -4.72 1.52 -2.88
CA VAL A 106 -4.58 2.18 -4.19
C VAL A 106 -5.94 2.73 -4.55
N ALA A 107 -6.06 4.02 -4.78
CA ALA A 107 -7.32 4.64 -5.15
C ALA A 107 -7.10 5.77 -6.15
N ALA A 108 -8.01 5.89 -7.12
CA ALA A 108 -8.02 6.98 -8.09
C ALA A 108 -9.43 7.52 -8.28
N ARG A 109 -9.55 8.79 -8.62
CA ARG A 109 -10.81 9.39 -9.07
C ARG A 109 -10.56 10.39 -10.19
N SER A 110 -11.60 10.63 -10.99
CA SER A 110 -11.54 11.59 -12.09
C SER A 110 -11.29 13.00 -11.56
N CYS A 111 -10.44 13.72 -12.27
CA CYS A 111 -10.22 15.15 -12.10
C CYS A 111 -10.00 15.81 -13.47
N SER A 112 -9.74 17.11 -13.47
CA SER A 112 -9.39 17.86 -14.68
C SER A 112 -8.14 18.68 -14.41
N VAL A 113 -7.16 18.60 -15.30
CA VAL A 113 -5.93 19.38 -15.24
C VAL A 113 -5.80 20.18 -16.52
N GLY A 114 -5.81 21.50 -16.41
CA GLY A 114 -5.77 22.40 -17.61
C GLY A 114 -6.91 22.15 -18.59
N GLY A 115 -8.11 21.76 -18.11
CA GLY A 115 -9.26 21.42 -18.96
C GLY A 115 -9.20 20.04 -19.62
N ARG A 116 -8.18 19.25 -19.36
CA ARG A 116 -8.04 17.88 -19.87
C ARG A 116 -8.47 16.85 -18.83
N PRO A 117 -9.16 15.78 -19.23
CA PRO A 117 -9.47 14.66 -18.34
C PRO A 117 -8.18 14.07 -17.76
N ALA A 118 -8.20 13.81 -16.47
CA ALA A 118 -7.10 13.23 -15.72
C ALA A 118 -7.64 12.44 -14.53
N SER A 119 -6.76 11.76 -13.81
CA SER A 119 -7.07 11.13 -12.52
C SER A 119 -6.10 11.56 -11.46
N GLU A 120 -6.61 11.82 -10.27
CA GLU A 120 -5.77 11.83 -9.08
C GLU A 120 -5.63 10.41 -8.55
N LEU A 121 -4.37 9.99 -8.36
CA LEU A 121 -4.00 8.69 -7.85
C LEU A 121 -3.39 8.83 -6.47
N TRP A 122 -3.90 8.05 -5.53
CA TRP A 122 -3.36 7.90 -4.19
C TRP A 122 -2.92 6.48 -3.92
N CYS A 123 -1.75 6.33 -3.31
CA CYS A 123 -1.31 5.07 -2.73
C CYS A 123 -0.84 5.33 -1.30
N CYS A 124 -1.22 4.47 -0.38
CA CYS A 124 -0.72 4.54 0.98
C CYS A 124 -0.64 3.15 1.61
N GLU A 125 0.25 3.04 2.58
CA GLU A 125 0.25 1.88 3.46
C GLU A 125 -1.02 1.90 4.31
N ALA A 126 -1.82 0.84 4.23
CA ALA A 126 -3.10 0.74 4.93
C ALA A 126 -2.99 -0.03 6.27
N ARG A 127 -1.79 -0.43 6.68
CA ARG A 127 -1.54 -1.17 7.92
C ARG A 127 -1.76 -0.29 9.16
N ILE A 128 -2.39 -0.86 10.19
CA ILE A 128 -2.78 -0.13 11.41
C ILE A 128 -1.65 -0.08 12.43
N LEU A 129 -0.94 -1.21 12.57
CA LEU A 129 0.16 -1.36 13.52
C LEU A 129 1.46 -1.34 12.73
N HIS A 130 2.16 -0.23 12.82
CA HIS A 130 3.45 -0.05 12.18
C HIS A 130 4.54 -0.41 13.18
N ASP A 131 5.22 -1.52 12.94
CA ASP A 131 6.46 -1.88 13.61
C ASP A 131 7.57 -1.86 12.54
N ASP A 132 8.34 -0.76 12.51
CA ASP A 132 9.38 -0.54 11.50
C ASP A 132 10.64 -1.41 11.71
N ARG A 133 10.59 -2.40 12.61
CA ARG A 133 11.73 -3.31 12.86
C ARG A 133 12.24 -4.01 11.60
N TRP A 134 11.48 -4.01 10.52
CA TRP A 134 11.77 -4.76 9.30
C TRP A 134 12.05 -3.90 8.08
N GLY A 135 12.25 -2.61 8.24
CA GLY A 135 12.52 -1.70 7.12
C GLY A 135 11.33 -1.49 6.18
N THR A 136 10.10 -1.63 6.69
CA THR A 136 8.88 -1.42 5.89
C THR A 136 8.82 0.00 5.36
N ASP A 137 9.24 1.00 6.16
CA ASP A 137 9.32 2.40 5.72
C ASP A 137 10.24 2.56 4.52
N ALA A 138 11.46 1.99 4.57
CA ALA A 138 12.42 2.05 3.49
C ALA A 138 11.89 1.31 2.24
N PHE A 139 11.23 0.16 2.43
CA PHE A 139 10.59 -0.57 1.34
C PHE A 139 9.50 0.27 0.67
N MET A 140 8.62 0.93 1.45
CA MET A 140 7.55 1.76 0.91
C MET A 140 8.11 2.99 0.18
N ASP A 141 9.09 3.68 0.77
CA ASP A 141 9.74 4.83 0.12
C ASP A 141 10.39 4.45 -1.22
N MET A 142 11.12 3.34 -1.24
CA MET A 142 11.75 2.83 -2.46
C MET A 142 10.68 2.43 -3.50
N SER A 143 9.66 1.67 -3.08
CA SER A 143 8.60 1.21 -3.98
C SER A 143 7.79 2.36 -4.57
N PHE A 144 7.50 3.40 -3.79
CA PHE A 144 6.80 4.58 -4.32
C PHE A 144 7.65 5.38 -5.31
N ARG A 145 8.97 5.47 -5.09
CA ARG A 145 9.89 6.09 -6.07
C ARG A 145 9.99 5.28 -7.36
N GLU A 146 10.03 3.97 -7.26
CA GLU A 146 10.03 3.07 -8.43
C GLU A 146 8.68 3.12 -9.17
N LEU A 147 7.55 3.18 -8.46
CA LEU A 147 6.22 3.39 -9.05
C LEU A 147 6.18 4.72 -9.82
N ALA A 148 6.69 5.80 -9.21
CA ALA A 148 6.79 7.10 -9.87
C ALA A 148 7.60 7.01 -11.17
N GLY A 149 8.77 6.36 -11.12
CA GLY A 149 9.61 6.12 -12.29
C GLY A 149 8.91 5.30 -13.38
N ALA A 150 8.17 4.25 -13.01
CA ALA A 150 7.40 3.43 -13.94
C ALA A 150 6.29 4.24 -14.63
N LEU A 151 5.53 5.03 -13.87
CA LEU A 151 4.48 5.90 -14.41
C LEU A 151 5.07 7.00 -15.31
N GLN A 152 6.21 7.57 -14.95
CA GLN A 152 6.91 8.56 -15.76
C GLN A 152 7.43 7.95 -17.07
N HIS A 153 8.03 6.78 -17.03
CA HIS A 153 8.51 6.07 -18.22
C HIS A 153 7.39 5.74 -19.21
N GLN A 154 6.18 5.49 -18.69
CA GLN A 154 4.99 5.27 -19.50
C GLN A 154 4.35 6.59 -20.01
N GLY A 155 4.90 7.75 -19.65
CA GLY A 155 4.35 9.05 -20.03
C GLY A 155 3.01 9.40 -19.37
N LEU A 156 2.68 8.74 -18.26
CA LEU A 156 1.40 8.88 -17.60
C LEU A 156 1.35 10.02 -16.58
N LEU A 157 2.48 10.48 -16.05
CA LEU A 157 2.51 11.57 -15.09
C LEU A 157 2.29 12.93 -15.76
N LEU A 158 1.34 13.70 -15.25
CA LEU A 158 1.08 15.08 -15.69
C LEU A 158 1.95 16.10 -14.96
N GLU A 159 2.38 15.79 -13.73
CA GLU A 159 3.28 16.60 -12.94
C GLU A 159 4.18 15.70 -12.07
N ALA A 160 5.16 16.30 -11.40
CA ALA A 160 5.98 15.56 -10.45
C ALA A 160 5.12 14.99 -9.32
N PRO A 161 5.27 13.71 -8.99
CA PRO A 161 4.50 13.09 -7.92
C PRO A 161 4.86 13.67 -6.56
N ARG A 162 3.93 13.62 -5.62
CA ARG A 162 4.14 14.12 -4.26
C ARG A 162 4.19 12.96 -3.28
N PHE A 163 5.05 13.10 -2.31
CA PHE A 163 5.23 12.14 -1.22
C PHE A 163 4.88 12.84 0.09
N PHE A 164 3.99 12.23 0.87
CA PHE A 164 3.52 12.79 2.14
C PHE A 164 3.76 11.83 3.29
N HIS A 165 3.74 12.38 4.48
CA HIS A 165 3.62 11.64 5.73
C HIS A 165 2.19 11.75 6.27
N GLY A 166 1.78 10.82 7.12
CA GLY A 166 0.43 10.84 7.69
C GLY A 166 0.08 12.09 8.47
N ALA A 167 1.09 12.83 8.96
CA ALA A 167 0.90 14.11 9.63
C ALA A 167 0.47 15.24 8.69
N ASP A 168 0.74 15.11 7.40
CA ASP A 168 0.49 16.15 6.40
C ASP A 168 -0.95 16.10 5.84
N LEU A 169 -1.69 15.01 6.15
CA LEU A 169 -3.07 14.87 5.69
C LEU A 169 -4.06 15.61 6.59
N PRO A 170 -5.07 16.25 6.00
CA PRO A 170 -6.22 16.75 6.76
C PRO A 170 -6.86 15.62 7.60
N LYS A 171 -7.34 15.95 8.80
CA LYS A 171 -7.89 14.95 9.73
C LYS A 171 -9.11 14.20 9.19
N ASP A 172 -9.87 14.84 8.34
CA ASP A 172 -11.10 14.36 7.71
C ASP A 172 -10.85 13.69 6.35
N HIS A 173 -9.58 13.59 5.91
CA HIS A 173 -9.25 12.97 4.64
C HIS A 173 -9.55 11.45 4.69
N LEU A 174 -10.18 10.91 3.64
CA LEU A 174 -10.62 9.51 3.55
C LEU A 174 -9.48 8.51 3.80
N PHE A 175 -8.26 8.84 3.39
CA PHE A 175 -7.09 7.96 3.52
C PHE A 175 -6.31 8.14 4.82
N THR A 176 -6.87 8.84 5.80
CA THR A 176 -6.38 8.78 7.19
C THR A 176 -6.57 7.38 7.76
N ILE A 177 -5.88 7.09 8.85
CA ILE A 177 -6.05 5.81 9.56
C ILE A 177 -7.51 5.56 9.92
N GLU A 178 -8.20 6.57 10.45
CA GLU A 178 -9.61 6.45 10.84
C GLU A 178 -10.51 6.17 9.65
N GLY A 179 -10.31 6.87 8.53
CA GLY A 179 -11.06 6.64 7.30
C GLY A 179 -10.86 5.22 6.77
N ILE A 180 -9.61 4.77 6.64
CA ILE A 180 -9.29 3.40 6.19
C ILE A 180 -9.88 2.35 7.14
N LEU A 181 -9.77 2.54 8.45
CA LEU A 181 -10.35 1.62 9.44
C LEU A 181 -11.87 1.53 9.34
N THR A 182 -12.51 2.66 9.11
CA THR A 182 -13.97 2.72 8.95
C THR A 182 -14.39 1.94 7.71
N MET A 183 -13.76 2.18 6.57
CA MET A 183 -14.01 1.41 5.33
C MET A 183 -13.77 -0.10 5.53
N ARG A 184 -12.67 -0.50 6.18
CA ARG A 184 -12.38 -1.92 6.45
C ARG A 184 -13.41 -2.58 7.36
N ARG A 185 -13.92 -1.86 8.37
CA ARG A 185 -14.98 -2.40 9.24
C ARG A 185 -16.27 -2.63 8.47
N ALA A 186 -16.64 -1.69 7.60
CA ALA A 186 -17.80 -1.82 6.73
C ALA A 186 -17.62 -2.99 5.74
N ALA A 187 -16.52 -3.01 5.00
CA ALA A 187 -16.19 -4.09 4.06
C ALA A 187 -16.24 -5.47 4.73
N LYS A 188 -15.64 -5.60 5.93
CA LYS A 188 -15.65 -6.86 6.68
C LYS A 188 -17.05 -7.28 7.12
N LYS A 189 -17.91 -6.34 7.49
CA LYS A 189 -19.28 -6.61 7.89
C LYS A 189 -20.11 -7.11 6.71
N GLU A 190 -19.90 -6.56 5.52
CA GLU A 190 -20.67 -6.85 4.30
C GLU A 190 -20.15 -8.07 3.54
N HIS A 191 -18.84 -8.24 3.44
CA HIS A 191 -18.19 -9.22 2.56
C HIS A 191 -17.33 -10.28 3.28
N GLY A 192 -17.21 -10.18 4.60
CA GLY A 192 -16.39 -11.10 5.38
C GLY A 192 -14.89 -10.76 5.38
N ARG A 193 -14.07 -11.68 5.93
CA ARG A 193 -12.63 -11.42 6.19
C ARG A 193 -11.68 -12.02 5.17
N ARG A 194 -12.14 -12.91 4.29
CA ARG A 194 -11.25 -13.64 3.40
C ARG A 194 -10.79 -12.73 2.26
N PRO A 195 -9.47 -12.58 2.05
CA PRO A 195 -8.96 -11.84 0.90
C PRO A 195 -9.28 -12.56 -0.40
N ILE A 196 -9.43 -11.79 -1.46
CA ILE A 196 -9.56 -12.28 -2.83
C ILE A 196 -8.15 -12.44 -3.39
N ARG A 197 -7.81 -13.65 -3.88
CA ARG A 197 -6.51 -13.89 -4.52
C ARG A 197 -6.55 -13.44 -5.98
N PHE A 198 -5.47 -12.86 -6.46
CA PHE A 198 -5.32 -12.60 -7.89
C PHE A 198 -5.16 -13.92 -8.65
N SER A 199 -5.89 -14.05 -9.76
CA SER A 199 -5.78 -15.20 -10.65
C SER A 199 -4.40 -15.19 -11.32
N GLY A 200 -3.61 -16.25 -11.15
CA GLY A 200 -2.34 -16.40 -11.90
C GLY A 200 -1.05 -16.32 -11.08
N ASN A 201 -1.12 -16.38 -9.76
CA ASN A 201 0.08 -16.51 -8.89
C ASN A 201 0.13 -17.85 -8.20
#